data_d897c722248cd0169bec7b4729eaa6fa
#
_entry.id   d897c722248cd0169bec7b4729eaa6fa
#
_cell.length_a   1.000
_cell.length_b   1.000
_cell.length_c   1.000
_cell.angle_alpha   90.00
_cell.angle_beta   90.00
_cell.angle_gamma   90.00
#
_symmetry.space_group_name_H-M   'P 1'
#
loop_
_entity.id
_entity.type
_entity.pdbx_description
1 polymer ?
#
loop_
_entity_poly.entity_id
_entity_poly.type
_entity_poly.pdbx_seq_one_letter_code
_entity_poly.pdbx_strand_id
1 'polypeptide(L)'
;KKDPISNEAAIKYFLFGALASAIIIYGISLAYGITGSTNIGEVIQGFMVLDASLVPIGLLAVGMFIAGFGFKMGLVPFHMWLPDTYEGAPPTITTLLAAGTKKAGFAAALRVIVMGTVALSLDWTLALGIIAVMTMTVGNIAAVMQKNLARMLAYSSIGHAGYILIGLSIAPFSTIGLQGSLFHILNHAVMKGAAFIAVAGIVTALAVTHIDKIKG
;
A
#
# COMPACT_ATOMS: atom_id res chain seq x y z
N LYS A 1 13.22 21.02 -4.84
CA LYS A 1 14.71 21.03 -4.87
C LYS A 1 15.20 20.77 -6.30
N LYS A 2 16.23 21.51 -6.74
CA LYS A 2 16.95 21.24 -8.01
C LYS A 2 18.05 20.19 -7.76
N ASP A 3 17.67 19.05 -7.27
CA ASP A 3 18.55 17.95 -6.88
C ASP A 3 18.16 16.72 -7.70
N PRO A 4 19.09 16.02 -8.38
CA PRO A 4 18.79 14.87 -9.24
C PRO A 4 18.01 13.79 -8.53
N ILE A 5 18.34 13.47 -7.27
CA ILE A 5 17.66 12.45 -6.47
C ILE A 5 16.19 12.84 -6.21
N SER A 6 15.95 14.11 -5.84
CA SER A 6 14.59 14.62 -5.63
C SER A 6 13.76 14.65 -6.93
N ASN A 7 14.39 14.98 -8.06
CA ASN A 7 13.72 14.97 -9.35
C ASN A 7 13.36 13.54 -9.80
N GLU A 8 14.28 12.59 -9.64
CA GLU A 8 14.05 11.19 -9.94
C GLU A 8 12.91 10.62 -9.07
N ALA A 9 12.94 10.89 -7.77
CA ALA A 9 11.89 10.51 -6.83
C ALA A 9 10.52 11.06 -7.24
N ALA A 10 10.46 12.34 -7.63
CA ALA A 10 9.22 12.99 -8.07
C ALA A 10 8.67 12.36 -9.36
N ILE A 11 9.53 12.12 -10.35
CA ILE A 11 9.14 11.51 -11.63
C ILE A 11 8.64 10.07 -11.39
N LYS A 12 9.37 9.26 -10.61
CA LYS A 12 8.95 7.90 -10.27
C LYS A 12 7.59 7.88 -9.58
N TYR A 13 7.42 8.72 -8.56
CA TYR A 13 6.15 8.80 -7.84
C TYR A 13 4.99 9.22 -8.75
N PHE A 14 5.21 10.21 -9.61
CA PHE A 14 4.21 10.69 -10.56
C PHE A 14 3.83 9.63 -11.58
N LEU A 15 4.81 9.05 -12.28
CA LEU A 15 4.54 8.08 -13.35
C LEU A 15 3.88 6.81 -12.83
N PHE A 16 4.43 6.20 -11.78
CA PHE A 16 3.83 5.01 -11.18
C PHE A 16 2.49 5.30 -10.51
N GLY A 17 2.33 6.50 -9.92
CA GLY A 17 1.06 6.94 -9.35
C GLY A 17 -0.04 7.15 -10.41
N ALA A 18 0.31 7.71 -11.56
CA ALA A 18 -0.60 7.86 -12.69
C ALA A 18 -1.01 6.50 -13.25
N LEU A 19 -0.05 5.59 -13.45
CA LEU A 19 -0.33 4.22 -13.90
C LEU A 19 -1.24 3.47 -12.94
N ALA A 20 -0.94 3.52 -11.64
CA ALA A 20 -1.78 2.87 -10.62
C ALA A 20 -3.20 3.45 -10.58
N SER A 21 -3.34 4.76 -10.76
CA SER A 21 -4.65 5.41 -10.83
C SER A 21 -5.43 4.98 -12.08
N ALA A 22 -4.76 4.88 -13.23
CA ALA A 22 -5.38 4.37 -14.47
C ALA A 22 -5.87 2.92 -14.30
N ILE A 23 -5.08 2.06 -13.65
CA ILE A 23 -5.45 0.67 -13.36
C ILE A 23 -6.70 0.62 -12.45
N ILE A 24 -6.76 1.45 -11.39
CA ILE A 24 -7.94 1.51 -10.50
C ILE A 24 -9.17 1.99 -11.27
N ILE A 25 -9.04 3.05 -12.07
CA ILE A 25 -10.16 3.60 -12.86
C ILE A 25 -10.69 2.57 -13.86
N TYR A 26 -9.79 1.82 -14.49
CA TYR A 26 -10.21 0.76 -15.42
C TYR A 26 -10.90 -0.38 -14.66
N GLY A 27 -10.42 -0.76 -13.48
CA GLY A 27 -11.11 -1.70 -12.59
C GLY A 27 -12.53 -1.23 -12.20
N ILE A 28 -12.69 0.07 -11.88
CA ILE A 28 -14.00 0.68 -11.60
C ILE A 28 -14.90 0.60 -12.85
N SER A 29 -14.36 0.90 -14.03
CA SER A 29 -15.10 0.84 -15.29
C SER A 29 -15.61 -0.57 -15.57
N LEU A 30 -14.80 -1.61 -15.36
CA LEU A 30 -15.22 -3.00 -15.51
C LEU A 30 -16.32 -3.38 -14.49
N ALA A 31 -16.14 -3.00 -13.23
CA ALA A 31 -17.13 -3.25 -12.19
C ALA A 31 -18.47 -2.57 -12.50
N TYR A 32 -18.41 -1.31 -12.97
CA TYR A 32 -19.60 -0.58 -13.42
C TYR A 32 -20.25 -1.23 -14.64
N GLY A 33 -19.45 -1.65 -15.62
CA GLY A 33 -19.94 -2.33 -16.83
C GLY A 33 -20.73 -3.63 -16.52
N ILE A 34 -20.32 -4.32 -15.46
CA ILE A 34 -20.99 -5.54 -15.00
C ILE A 34 -22.27 -5.24 -14.19
N THR A 35 -22.20 -4.24 -13.29
CA THR A 35 -23.24 -4.03 -12.28
C THR A 35 -24.18 -2.86 -12.56
N GLY A 36 -23.80 -1.95 -13.45
CA GLY A 36 -24.52 -0.72 -13.75
C GLY A 36 -24.54 0.31 -12.61
N SER A 37 -23.77 0.10 -11.53
CA SER A 37 -23.77 0.95 -10.35
C SER A 37 -22.38 1.40 -9.92
N THR A 38 -22.30 2.59 -9.29
CA THR A 38 -21.13 3.12 -8.60
C THR A 38 -21.26 2.98 -7.07
N ASN A 39 -22.39 2.56 -6.56
CA ASN A 39 -22.59 2.28 -5.14
C ASN A 39 -21.89 0.97 -4.77
N ILE A 40 -20.95 1.02 -3.82
CA ILE A 40 -20.16 -0.15 -3.43
C ILE A 40 -21.05 -1.32 -3.00
N GLY A 41 -22.13 -1.07 -2.24
CA GLY A 41 -23.04 -2.11 -1.79
C GLY A 41 -23.76 -2.79 -2.95
N GLU A 42 -24.21 -2.02 -3.96
CA GLU A 42 -24.88 -2.56 -5.16
C GLU A 42 -23.88 -3.31 -6.06
N VAL A 43 -22.64 -2.82 -6.18
CA VAL A 43 -21.57 -3.53 -6.89
C VAL A 43 -21.29 -4.90 -6.25
N ILE A 44 -21.24 -4.97 -4.91
CA ILE A 44 -21.05 -6.22 -4.18
C ILE A 44 -22.22 -7.18 -4.46
N GLN A 45 -23.46 -6.70 -4.37
CA GLN A 45 -24.64 -7.52 -4.67
C GLN A 45 -24.62 -8.00 -6.11
N GLY A 46 -24.28 -7.14 -7.07
CA GLY A 46 -24.15 -7.51 -8.48
C GLY A 46 -23.08 -8.60 -8.69
N PHE A 47 -21.98 -8.54 -7.97
CA PHE A 47 -20.95 -9.57 -8.03
C PHE A 47 -21.37 -10.91 -7.41
N MET A 48 -22.24 -10.90 -6.39
CA MET A 48 -22.78 -12.14 -5.78
C MET A 48 -23.68 -12.93 -6.71
N VAL A 49 -24.38 -12.26 -7.63
CA VAL A 49 -25.33 -12.86 -8.58
C VAL A 49 -24.81 -12.87 -10.01
N LEU A 50 -23.48 -12.78 -10.17
CA LEU A 50 -22.84 -12.64 -11.48
C LEU A 50 -23.06 -13.89 -12.33
N ASP A 51 -23.46 -13.68 -13.58
CA ASP A 51 -23.51 -14.75 -14.58
C ASP A 51 -22.11 -15.36 -14.77
N ALA A 52 -22.06 -16.69 -14.96
CA ALA A 52 -20.81 -17.42 -15.12
C ALA A 52 -19.95 -16.88 -16.28
N SER A 53 -20.58 -16.36 -17.33
CA SER A 53 -19.88 -15.76 -18.49
C SER A 53 -19.15 -14.45 -18.15
N LEU A 54 -19.59 -13.72 -17.13
CA LEU A 54 -19.02 -12.44 -16.68
C LEU A 54 -18.00 -12.60 -15.54
N VAL A 55 -17.92 -13.78 -14.91
CA VAL A 55 -16.96 -14.05 -13.83
C VAL A 55 -15.51 -13.67 -14.22
N PRO A 56 -14.98 -13.98 -15.41
CA PRO A 56 -13.62 -13.59 -15.79
C PRO A 56 -13.40 -12.07 -15.78
N ILE A 57 -14.42 -11.29 -16.17
CA ILE A 57 -14.36 -9.82 -16.16
C ILE A 57 -14.38 -9.31 -14.71
N GLY A 58 -15.21 -9.91 -13.84
CA GLY A 58 -15.22 -9.60 -12.40
C GLY A 58 -13.88 -9.87 -11.74
N LEU A 59 -13.25 -11.01 -12.05
CA LEU A 59 -11.89 -11.35 -11.58
C LEU A 59 -10.84 -10.33 -12.04
N LEU A 60 -10.92 -9.91 -13.29
CA LEU A 60 -10.02 -8.89 -13.83
C LEU A 60 -10.19 -7.56 -13.09
N ALA A 61 -11.43 -7.14 -12.82
CA ALA A 61 -11.72 -5.92 -12.06
C ALA A 61 -11.11 -5.97 -10.66
N VAL A 62 -11.28 -7.09 -9.91
CA VAL A 62 -10.69 -7.28 -8.60
C VAL A 62 -9.17 -7.33 -8.67
N GLY A 63 -8.59 -8.01 -9.64
CA GLY A 63 -7.14 -8.03 -9.87
C GLY A 63 -6.56 -6.63 -10.10
N MET A 64 -7.27 -5.78 -10.84
CA MET A 64 -6.89 -4.37 -11.04
C MET A 64 -6.97 -3.56 -9.74
N PHE A 65 -7.98 -3.79 -8.90
CA PHE A 65 -8.03 -3.15 -7.59
C PHE A 65 -6.87 -3.58 -6.70
N ILE A 66 -6.53 -4.87 -6.68
CA ILE A 66 -5.38 -5.37 -5.92
C ILE A 66 -4.08 -4.72 -6.41
N ALA A 67 -3.87 -4.63 -7.71
CA ALA A 67 -2.67 -4.01 -8.29
C ALA A 67 -2.59 -2.51 -7.97
N GLY A 68 -3.65 -1.76 -8.22
CA GLY A 68 -3.68 -0.32 -8.02
C GLY A 68 -3.62 0.10 -6.56
N PHE A 69 -4.36 -0.56 -5.68
CA PHE A 69 -4.25 -0.33 -4.24
C PHE A 69 -2.94 -0.89 -3.68
N GLY A 70 -2.43 -1.99 -4.23
CA GLY A 70 -1.11 -2.53 -3.90
C GLY A 70 0.00 -1.51 -4.07
N PHE A 71 -0.04 -0.72 -5.14
CA PHE A 71 0.84 0.43 -5.32
C PHE A 71 0.66 1.46 -4.17
N LYS A 72 -0.56 1.90 -3.88
CA LYS A 72 -0.84 2.89 -2.81
C LYS A 72 -0.40 2.40 -1.44
N MET A 73 -0.58 1.12 -1.16
CA MET A 73 -0.17 0.48 0.10
C MET A 73 1.33 0.16 0.15
N GLY A 74 2.01 0.14 -1.01
CA GLY A 74 3.42 -0.26 -1.14
C GLY A 74 3.62 -1.76 -0.93
N LEU A 75 2.74 -2.58 -1.49
CA LEU A 75 2.85 -4.04 -1.45
C LEU A 75 3.80 -4.56 -2.55
N VAL A 76 4.49 -5.64 -2.29
CA VAL A 76 5.27 -6.36 -3.30
C VAL A 76 4.31 -7.04 -4.29
N PRO A 77 4.51 -6.90 -5.61
CA PRO A 77 5.66 -6.29 -6.31
C PRO A 77 5.55 -4.78 -6.57
N PHE A 78 4.48 -4.11 -6.19
CA PHE A 78 4.16 -2.71 -6.55
C PHE A 78 4.87 -1.66 -5.68
N HIS A 79 5.83 -2.05 -4.85
CA HIS A 79 6.46 -1.21 -3.81
C HIS A 79 7.64 -0.34 -4.29
N MET A 80 8.15 -0.54 -5.51
CA MET A 80 9.47 -0.05 -5.96
C MET A 80 9.64 1.48 -5.92
N TRP A 81 8.54 2.23 -6.01
CA TRP A 81 8.55 3.69 -5.95
C TRP A 81 8.85 4.24 -4.53
N LEU A 82 8.54 3.47 -3.51
CA LEU A 82 8.43 3.96 -2.13
C LEU A 82 9.80 4.29 -1.50
N PRO A 83 10.86 3.46 -1.62
CA PRO A 83 12.16 3.78 -1.07
C PRO A 83 12.79 5.03 -1.70
N ASP A 84 12.72 5.15 -3.03
CA ASP A 84 13.30 6.28 -3.77
C ASP A 84 12.54 7.58 -3.45
N THR A 85 11.20 7.50 -3.39
CA THR A 85 10.37 8.66 -3.04
C THR A 85 10.64 9.14 -1.61
N TYR A 86 10.78 8.22 -0.65
CA TYR A 86 11.00 8.59 0.75
C TYR A 86 12.41 9.14 1.01
N GLU A 87 13.41 8.70 0.23
CA GLU A 87 14.75 9.25 0.27
C GLU A 87 14.84 10.65 -0.38
N GLY A 88 14.23 10.80 -1.57
CA GLY A 88 14.36 12.02 -2.37
C GLY A 88 13.40 13.15 -1.97
N ALA A 89 12.29 12.84 -1.28
CA ALA A 89 11.32 13.86 -0.86
C ALA A 89 11.81 14.68 0.35
N PRO A 90 11.36 15.92 0.50
CA PRO A 90 11.55 16.67 1.74
C PRO A 90 10.96 15.91 2.94
N PRO A 91 11.58 15.94 4.14
CA PRO A 91 11.14 15.17 5.31
C PRO A 91 9.67 15.37 5.71
N THR A 92 9.15 16.59 5.55
CA THR A 92 7.73 16.91 5.81
C THR A 92 6.80 16.15 4.85
N ILE A 93 7.18 16.08 3.58
CA ILE A 93 6.41 15.34 2.56
C ILE A 93 6.52 13.83 2.82
N THR A 94 7.70 13.33 3.16
CA THR A 94 7.89 11.91 3.50
C THR A 94 7.04 11.52 4.72
N THR A 95 6.98 12.37 5.75
CA THR A 95 6.13 12.16 6.93
C THR A 95 4.66 12.08 6.53
N LEU A 96 4.17 13.01 5.69
CA LEU A 96 2.78 13.02 5.20
C LEU A 96 2.47 11.76 4.39
N LEU A 97 3.37 11.35 3.50
CA LEU A 97 3.21 10.13 2.69
C LEU A 97 3.17 8.88 3.57
N ALA A 98 4.07 8.79 4.55
CA ALA A 98 4.18 7.62 5.42
C ALA A 98 3.04 7.52 6.45
N ALA A 99 2.62 8.63 7.05
CA ALA A 99 1.61 8.64 8.11
C ALA A 99 0.18 8.81 7.59
N GLY A 100 -0.02 9.54 6.49
CA GLY A 100 -1.33 9.91 5.96
C GLY A 100 -1.76 9.13 4.72
N THR A 101 -1.18 9.43 3.57
CA THR A 101 -1.68 8.97 2.27
C THR A 101 -1.69 7.44 2.13
N LYS A 102 -0.69 6.76 2.69
CA LYS A 102 -0.62 5.31 2.69
C LYS A 102 -1.78 4.69 3.48
N LYS A 103 -2.24 5.32 4.55
CA LYS A 103 -3.38 4.86 5.36
C LYS A 103 -4.71 5.06 4.65
N ALA A 104 -4.85 6.15 3.92
CA ALA A 104 -6.00 6.35 3.04
C ALA A 104 -6.09 5.23 1.97
N GLY A 105 -4.93 4.79 1.43
CA GLY A 105 -4.86 3.64 0.55
C GLY A 105 -5.38 2.35 1.20
N PHE A 106 -4.97 2.05 2.44
CA PHE A 106 -5.49 0.89 3.18
C PHE A 106 -6.98 0.99 3.47
N ALA A 107 -7.47 2.16 3.87
CA ALA A 107 -8.89 2.36 4.16
C ALA A 107 -9.77 2.16 2.92
N ALA A 108 -9.34 2.67 1.76
CA ALA A 108 -10.02 2.46 0.50
C ALA A 108 -9.96 0.99 0.04
N ALA A 109 -8.76 0.38 0.10
CA ALA A 109 -8.56 -1.03 -0.24
C ALA A 109 -9.42 -1.97 0.60
N LEU A 110 -9.53 -1.71 1.89
CA LEU A 110 -10.35 -2.49 2.81
C LEU A 110 -11.83 -2.49 2.36
N ARG A 111 -12.36 -1.34 1.98
CA ARG A 111 -13.75 -1.23 1.53
C ARG A 111 -14.01 -1.96 0.21
N VAL A 112 -13.05 -1.93 -0.71
CA VAL A 112 -13.23 -2.46 -2.06
C VAL A 112 -12.79 -3.93 -2.15
N ILE A 113 -11.59 -4.26 -1.64
CA ILE A 113 -11.02 -5.60 -1.79
C ILE A 113 -11.73 -6.60 -0.87
N VAL A 114 -11.85 -6.29 0.41
CA VAL A 114 -12.47 -7.22 1.38
C VAL A 114 -13.93 -7.48 1.03
N MET A 115 -14.67 -6.43 0.68
CA MET A 115 -16.09 -6.59 0.31
C MET A 115 -16.24 -7.28 -1.06
N GLY A 116 -15.40 -6.96 -2.05
CA GLY A 116 -15.43 -7.58 -3.37
C GLY A 116 -15.01 -9.06 -3.34
N THR A 117 -14.06 -9.45 -2.47
CA THR A 117 -13.64 -10.86 -2.34
C THR A 117 -14.72 -11.74 -1.73
N VAL A 118 -15.51 -11.21 -0.81
CA VAL A 118 -16.68 -11.92 -0.25
C VAL A 118 -17.74 -12.14 -1.32
N ALA A 119 -17.96 -11.16 -2.18
CA ALA A 119 -19.00 -11.20 -3.20
C ALA A 119 -18.76 -12.26 -4.29
N LEU A 120 -17.50 -12.45 -4.71
CA LEU A 120 -17.16 -13.40 -5.79
C LEU A 120 -17.01 -14.85 -5.32
N SER A 121 -17.26 -15.14 -4.05
CA SER A 121 -17.11 -16.49 -3.44
C SER A 121 -15.74 -17.12 -3.70
N LEU A 122 -14.73 -16.32 -4.01
CA LEU A 122 -13.38 -16.77 -4.33
C LEU A 122 -12.50 -16.65 -3.11
N ASP A 123 -11.70 -17.67 -2.86
CA ASP A 123 -10.72 -17.65 -1.80
C ASP A 123 -9.50 -16.81 -2.19
N TRP A 124 -9.64 -15.49 -2.06
CA TRP A 124 -8.54 -14.56 -2.20
C TRP A 124 -7.54 -14.59 -1.04
N THR A 125 -7.87 -15.31 0.03
CA THR A 125 -7.05 -15.43 1.24
C THR A 125 -5.66 -15.90 0.90
N LEU A 126 -5.54 -16.94 0.08
CA LEU A 126 -4.25 -17.47 -0.34
C LEU A 126 -3.45 -16.44 -1.16
N ALA A 127 -4.07 -15.80 -2.14
CA ALA A 127 -3.41 -14.81 -2.99
C ALA A 127 -2.93 -13.59 -2.18
N LEU A 128 -3.81 -13.03 -1.33
CA LEU A 128 -3.46 -11.92 -0.44
C LEU A 128 -2.44 -12.35 0.62
N GLY A 129 -2.54 -13.57 1.13
CA GLY A 129 -1.57 -14.17 2.05
C GLY A 129 -0.18 -14.30 1.44
N ILE A 130 -0.07 -14.78 0.20
CA ILE A 130 1.21 -14.85 -0.54
C ILE A 130 1.80 -13.44 -0.72
N ILE A 131 1.00 -12.48 -1.15
CA ILE A 131 1.43 -11.08 -1.29
C ILE A 131 1.89 -10.52 0.07
N ALA A 132 1.19 -10.83 1.16
CA ALA A 132 1.56 -10.40 2.51
C ALA A 132 2.93 -10.97 2.92
N VAL A 133 3.14 -12.27 2.76
CA VAL A 133 4.42 -12.94 3.07
C VAL A 133 5.57 -12.37 2.24
N MET A 134 5.38 -12.22 0.92
CA MET A 134 6.38 -11.60 0.06
C MET A 134 6.70 -10.16 0.51
N THR A 135 5.67 -9.38 0.85
CA THR A 135 5.82 -7.98 1.28
C THR A 135 6.58 -7.89 2.60
N MET A 136 6.28 -8.75 3.57
CA MET A 136 7.02 -8.80 4.84
C MET A 136 8.47 -9.21 4.63
N THR A 137 8.70 -10.26 3.86
CA THR A 137 10.04 -10.81 3.64
C THR A 137 10.94 -9.80 2.92
N VAL A 138 10.49 -9.29 1.78
CA VAL A 138 11.24 -8.28 1.00
C VAL A 138 11.43 -7.00 1.80
N GLY A 139 10.38 -6.52 2.47
CA GLY A 139 10.44 -5.29 3.26
C GLY A 139 11.45 -5.39 4.41
N ASN A 140 11.42 -6.46 5.19
CA ASN A 140 12.30 -6.62 6.35
C ASN A 140 13.76 -6.89 5.94
N ILE A 141 14.00 -7.78 4.98
CA ILE A 141 15.37 -8.07 4.51
C ILE A 141 15.98 -6.81 3.91
N ALA A 142 15.27 -6.11 3.02
CA ALA A 142 15.76 -4.91 2.39
C ALA A 142 15.98 -3.78 3.41
N ALA A 143 15.15 -3.66 4.46
CA ALA A 143 15.33 -2.65 5.50
C ALA A 143 16.66 -2.80 6.25
N VAL A 144 17.01 -4.03 6.64
CA VAL A 144 18.26 -4.33 7.37
C VAL A 144 19.51 -4.03 6.53
N MET A 145 19.40 -4.14 5.21
CA MET A 145 20.51 -3.90 4.28
C MET A 145 20.72 -2.41 3.97
N GLN A 146 19.83 -1.50 4.39
CA GLN A 146 19.93 -0.09 4.07
C GLN A 146 20.91 0.65 4.98
N LYS A 147 21.66 1.57 4.39
CA LYS A 147 22.54 2.51 5.10
C LYS A 147 21.94 3.91 5.21
N ASN A 148 20.96 4.24 4.38
CA ASN A 148 20.23 5.51 4.45
C ASN A 148 19.03 5.37 5.38
N LEU A 149 18.87 6.28 6.35
CA LEU A 149 17.79 6.26 7.34
C LEU A 149 16.39 6.30 6.72
N ALA A 150 16.17 7.18 5.75
CA ALA A 150 14.87 7.31 5.11
C ALA A 150 14.51 6.07 4.29
N ARG A 151 15.47 5.48 3.56
CA ARG A 151 15.26 4.22 2.84
C ARG A 151 15.01 3.05 3.77
N MET A 152 15.73 2.97 4.88
CA MET A 152 15.52 1.94 5.90
C MET A 152 14.08 2.01 6.44
N LEU A 153 13.62 3.20 6.81
CA LEU A 153 12.24 3.39 7.28
C LEU A 153 11.20 3.16 6.18
N ALA A 154 11.54 3.42 4.92
CA ALA A 154 10.68 3.12 3.78
C ALA A 154 10.46 1.61 3.64
N TYR A 155 11.52 0.80 3.61
CA TYR A 155 11.43 -0.66 3.55
C TYR A 155 10.76 -1.25 4.79
N SER A 156 11.07 -0.72 5.98
CA SER A 156 10.33 -1.06 7.20
C SER A 156 8.82 -0.78 7.04
N SER A 157 8.44 0.33 6.38
CA SER A 157 7.02 0.62 6.09
C SER A 157 6.40 -0.35 5.07
N ILE A 158 7.19 -0.95 4.18
CA ILE A 158 6.75 -2.02 3.29
C ILE A 158 6.49 -3.29 4.11
N GLY A 159 7.41 -3.71 4.97
CA GLY A 159 7.21 -4.87 5.85
C GLY A 159 5.94 -4.77 6.70
N HIS A 160 5.71 -3.61 7.31
CA HIS A 160 4.47 -3.35 8.08
C HIS A 160 3.20 -3.38 7.22
N ALA A 161 3.28 -3.01 5.93
CA ALA A 161 2.14 -3.16 5.02
C ALA A 161 1.76 -4.63 4.83
N GLY A 162 2.75 -5.53 4.81
CA GLY A 162 2.52 -6.97 4.80
C GLY A 162 1.82 -7.47 6.08
N TYR A 163 2.22 -6.98 7.27
CA TYR A 163 1.53 -7.33 8.52
C TYR A 163 0.06 -6.91 8.51
N ILE A 164 -0.26 -5.73 8.02
CA ILE A 164 -1.65 -5.27 7.86
C ILE A 164 -2.40 -6.19 6.90
N LEU A 165 -1.76 -6.58 5.79
CA LEU A 165 -2.41 -7.40 4.76
C LEU A 165 -2.73 -8.81 5.24
N ILE A 166 -1.97 -9.40 6.17
CA ILE A 166 -2.31 -10.71 6.78
C ILE A 166 -3.70 -10.67 7.41
N GLY A 167 -3.96 -9.69 8.28
CA GLY A 167 -5.26 -9.61 8.92
C GLY A 167 -6.38 -9.25 7.95
N LEU A 168 -6.09 -8.49 6.87
CA LEU A 168 -7.04 -8.22 5.80
C LEU A 168 -7.33 -9.47 4.97
N SER A 169 -6.36 -10.34 4.74
CA SER A 169 -6.56 -11.58 3.95
C SER A 169 -7.52 -12.55 4.62
N ILE A 170 -7.57 -12.57 5.96
CA ILE A 170 -8.48 -13.42 6.74
C ILE A 170 -9.74 -12.68 7.21
N ALA A 171 -9.91 -11.40 6.87
CA ALA A 171 -11.05 -10.59 7.30
C ALA A 171 -12.43 -11.19 6.97
N PRO A 172 -12.64 -11.89 5.83
CA PRO A 172 -13.90 -12.55 5.54
C PRO A 172 -14.27 -13.65 6.54
N PHE A 173 -13.28 -14.24 7.20
CA PHE A 173 -13.45 -15.39 8.11
C PHE A 173 -13.21 -15.04 9.57
N SER A 174 -12.62 -13.86 9.87
CA SER A 174 -12.22 -13.47 11.21
C SER A 174 -12.35 -11.99 11.45
N THR A 175 -13.27 -11.61 12.32
CA THR A 175 -13.41 -10.23 12.80
C THR A 175 -12.16 -9.77 13.58
N ILE A 176 -11.48 -10.69 14.27
CA ILE A 176 -10.22 -10.41 14.99
C ILE A 176 -9.11 -10.01 14.01
N GLY A 177 -9.02 -10.70 12.87
CA GLY A 177 -8.07 -10.33 11.81
C GLY A 177 -8.29 -8.92 11.29
N LEU A 178 -9.54 -8.58 11.03
CA LEU A 178 -9.92 -7.23 10.60
C LEU A 178 -9.60 -6.18 11.67
N GLN A 179 -9.97 -6.41 12.92
CA GLN A 179 -9.69 -5.52 14.04
C GLN A 179 -8.18 -5.32 14.24
N GLY A 180 -7.39 -6.41 14.18
CA GLY A 180 -5.93 -6.35 14.24
C GLY A 180 -5.32 -5.50 13.14
N SER A 181 -5.80 -5.63 11.90
CA SER A 181 -5.35 -4.80 10.78
C SER A 181 -5.70 -3.34 10.96
N LEU A 182 -6.93 -3.02 11.37
CA LEU A 182 -7.36 -1.64 11.62
C LEU A 182 -6.54 -0.99 12.74
N PHE A 183 -6.31 -1.71 13.84
CA PHE A 183 -5.48 -1.25 14.94
C PHE A 183 -4.02 -1.03 14.48
N HIS A 184 -3.48 -1.96 13.66
CA HIS A 184 -2.12 -1.82 13.16
C HIS A 184 -1.98 -0.67 12.15
N ILE A 185 -3.00 -0.36 11.35
CA ILE A 185 -3.03 0.83 10.48
C ILE A 185 -2.85 2.11 11.30
N LEU A 186 -3.58 2.23 12.42
CA LEU A 186 -3.47 3.38 13.32
C LEU A 186 -2.08 3.45 13.96
N ASN A 187 -1.62 2.36 14.57
CA ASN A 187 -0.29 2.29 15.19
C ASN A 187 0.82 2.62 14.20
N HIS A 188 0.75 2.08 13.00
CA HIS A 188 1.73 2.35 11.95
C HIS A 188 1.72 3.82 11.52
N ALA A 189 0.57 4.51 11.50
CA ALA A 189 0.51 5.93 11.20
C ALA A 189 1.30 6.76 12.21
N VAL A 190 1.04 6.52 13.50
CA VAL A 190 1.72 7.22 14.61
C VAL A 190 3.21 6.89 14.63
N MET A 191 3.56 5.60 14.58
CA MET A 191 4.94 5.13 14.63
C MET A 191 5.79 5.68 13.46
N LYS A 192 5.27 5.64 12.23
CA LYS A 192 6.01 6.16 11.07
C LYS A 192 6.05 7.68 11.04
N GLY A 193 4.98 8.34 11.46
CA GLY A 193 4.99 9.80 11.63
C GLY A 193 6.10 10.23 12.59
N ALA A 194 6.14 9.66 13.79
CA ALA A 194 7.17 9.94 14.79
C ALA A 194 8.59 9.60 14.27
N ALA A 195 8.78 8.44 13.64
CA ALA A 195 10.08 8.02 13.14
C ALA A 195 10.62 8.97 12.04
N PHE A 196 9.77 9.40 11.10
CA PHE A 196 10.22 10.34 10.05
C PHE A 196 10.45 11.75 10.57
N ILE A 197 9.70 12.20 11.59
CA ILE A 197 9.97 13.47 12.29
C ILE A 197 11.35 13.39 13.00
N ALA A 198 11.65 12.29 13.69
CA ALA A 198 12.93 12.09 14.33
C ALA A 198 14.08 12.08 13.30
N VAL A 199 13.93 11.38 12.17
CA VAL A 199 14.91 11.41 11.08
C VAL A 199 15.08 12.83 10.53
N ALA A 200 14.00 13.59 10.36
CA ALA A 200 14.07 14.98 9.95
C ALA A 200 14.92 15.82 10.91
N GLY A 201 14.73 15.64 12.23
CA GLY A 201 15.52 16.28 13.27
C GLY A 201 17.01 15.93 13.17
N ILE A 202 17.32 14.63 13.05
CA ILE A 202 18.71 14.14 12.90
C ILE A 202 19.38 14.74 11.64
N VAL A 203 18.70 14.67 10.50
CA VAL A 203 19.23 15.19 9.23
C VAL A 203 19.44 16.72 9.30
N THR A 204 18.55 17.44 9.97
CA THR A 204 18.67 18.89 10.13
C THR A 204 19.82 19.26 11.07
N ALA A 205 19.98 18.53 12.17
CA ALA A 205 20.99 18.83 13.18
C ALA A 205 22.41 18.42 12.76
N LEU A 206 22.55 17.25 12.10
CA LEU A 206 23.85 16.66 11.79
C LEU A 206 24.26 16.78 10.31
N ALA A 207 23.35 17.20 9.43
CA ALA A 207 23.51 17.22 7.97
C ALA A 207 23.92 15.85 7.37
N VAL A 208 23.55 14.74 8.03
CA VAL A 208 23.85 13.37 7.61
C VAL A 208 22.57 12.54 7.43
N THR A 209 22.58 11.67 6.41
CA THR A 209 21.48 10.76 6.10
C THR A 209 21.86 9.29 6.28
N HIS A 210 23.15 8.99 6.38
CA HIS A 210 23.69 7.63 6.49
C HIS A 210 23.94 7.24 7.95
N ILE A 211 23.53 6.02 8.32
CA ILE A 211 23.65 5.45 9.67
C ILE A 211 25.12 5.41 10.12
N ASP A 212 26.02 5.02 9.22
CA ASP A 212 27.47 4.91 9.52
C ASP A 212 28.13 6.23 9.94
N LYS A 213 27.46 7.35 9.63
CA LYS A 213 27.94 8.70 9.96
C LYS A 213 27.32 9.27 11.24
N ILE A 214 26.35 8.58 11.82
CA ILE A 214 25.72 8.95 13.09
C ILE A 214 26.49 8.21 14.19
N LYS A 215 27.62 8.79 14.59
CA LYS A 215 28.39 8.29 15.73
C LYS A 215 28.00 9.09 16.96
N GLY A 216 27.57 8.38 18.01
CA GLY A 216 27.41 8.90 19.35
C GLY A 216 28.72 8.93 20.09
#